data_0039397c9454720a7ff85837a073088c
#
_entry.id   0039397c9454720a7ff85837a073088c
#
_cell.length_a   1.000
_cell.length_b   1.000
_cell.length_c   1.000
_cell.angle_alpha   90.00
_cell.angle_beta   90.00
_cell.angle_gamma   90.00
#
_symmetry.space_group_name_H-M   'P 1'
#
loop_
_entity.id
_entity.type
_entity.pdbx_description
1 polymer ?
#
loop_
_entity_poly.entity_id
_entity_poly.type
_entity_poly.pdbx_seq_one_letter_code
_entity_poly.pdbx_strand_id
1 'polypeptide(L)'
;MAKDSGFTIKVKMNKTSQILKDHGLENNGRVTRFLRDDADRLMSPFIPMDNGMLRRLKTYPSNHEIKYTSPYAKYQYYGKMYISPKLGVSGIPLANDRWWSPKGEIKRPTSKNLKYHTSGTGPKWDQLMLQRRKNDLIKDVENYIKTGG
;
A
#
# COMPACT_ATOMS: atom_id res chain seq x y z
N MET A 1 -18.40 14.15 -5.02
CA MET A 1 -17.05 13.58 -4.93
C MET A 1 -17.03 12.56 -3.81
N ALA A 2 -16.72 11.34 -4.15
CA ALA A 2 -16.64 10.30 -3.13
C ALA A 2 -15.46 10.62 -2.20
N LYS A 3 -15.74 10.78 -0.93
CA LYS A 3 -14.70 10.90 0.08
C LYS A 3 -14.02 9.53 0.23
N ASP A 4 -12.70 9.51 0.22
CA ASP A 4 -12.01 8.29 0.63
C ASP A 4 -12.51 7.90 2.01
N SER A 5 -12.95 6.65 2.15
CA SER A 5 -13.23 6.14 3.48
C SER A 5 -11.93 6.24 4.29
N GLY A 6 -12.02 6.51 5.59
CA GLY A 6 -10.84 6.62 6.46
C GLY A 6 -9.98 5.36 6.51
N PHE A 7 -10.34 4.32 5.76
CA PHE A 7 -9.70 3.00 5.80
C PHE A 7 -8.81 2.71 4.58
N THR A 8 -9.01 3.41 3.46
CA THR A 8 -8.25 3.14 2.23
C THR A 8 -6.94 3.92 2.20
N ILE A 9 -5.98 3.43 1.42
CA ILE A 9 -4.70 4.10 1.19
C ILE A 9 -4.37 4.04 -0.30
N LYS A 10 -3.96 5.18 -0.85
CA LYS A 10 -3.46 5.27 -2.23
C LYS A 10 -1.95 5.34 -2.22
N VAL A 11 -1.31 4.47 -2.98
CA VAL A 11 0.13 4.50 -3.20
C VAL A 11 0.38 5.12 -4.57
N LYS A 12 1.06 6.26 -4.60
CA LYS A 12 1.38 6.99 -5.82
C LYS A 12 2.78 6.65 -6.30
N MET A 13 2.92 6.49 -7.62
CA MET A 13 4.20 6.13 -8.24
C MET A 13 5.08 7.34 -8.59
N ASN A 14 4.85 8.48 -7.95
CA ASN A 14 5.62 9.69 -8.25
C ASN A 14 7.11 9.53 -7.98
N LYS A 15 7.46 8.90 -6.85
CA LYS A 15 8.85 8.62 -6.50
C LYS A 15 9.51 7.65 -7.47
N THR A 16 8.80 6.59 -7.85
CA THR A 16 9.30 5.62 -8.82
C THR A 16 9.45 6.23 -10.19
N SER A 17 8.52 7.09 -10.61
CA SER A 17 8.64 7.83 -11.88
C SER A 17 9.86 8.74 -11.89
N GLN A 18 10.17 9.40 -10.78
CA GLN A 18 11.36 10.24 -10.67
C GLN A 18 12.64 9.40 -10.76
N ILE A 19 12.66 8.23 -10.14
CA ILE A 19 13.78 7.29 -10.24
C ILE A 19 14.06 6.90 -11.69
N LEU A 20 13.01 6.61 -12.46
CA LEU A 20 13.16 6.29 -13.89
C LEU A 20 13.75 7.46 -14.65
N LYS A 21 13.27 8.66 -14.39
CA LYS A 21 13.76 9.89 -15.02
C LYS A 21 15.23 10.11 -14.73
N ASP A 22 15.66 9.89 -13.48
CA ASP A 22 17.04 10.03 -13.05
C ASP A 22 17.96 9.03 -13.75
N HIS A 23 17.42 7.91 -14.23
CA HIS A 23 18.16 6.91 -15.01
C HIS A 23 17.98 7.08 -16.52
N GLY A 24 17.43 8.23 -16.96
CA GLY A 24 17.24 8.51 -18.38
C GLY A 24 16.21 7.64 -19.07
N LEU A 25 15.31 7.02 -18.33
CA LEU A 25 14.28 6.15 -18.87
C LEU A 25 13.05 6.96 -19.24
N GLU A 26 12.47 6.60 -20.40
CA GLU A 26 11.27 7.25 -20.90
C GLU A 26 10.05 6.92 -20.02
N ASN A 27 9.23 7.92 -19.76
CA ASN A 27 8.04 7.77 -18.92
C ASN A 27 6.79 8.26 -19.66
N ASN A 28 6.31 7.47 -20.62
CA ASN A 28 5.01 7.71 -21.25
C ASN A 28 3.90 6.89 -20.55
N GLY A 29 2.65 7.05 -20.98
CA GLY A 29 1.51 6.38 -20.33
C GLY A 29 1.63 4.86 -20.26
N ARG A 30 2.19 4.24 -21.29
CA ARG A 30 2.40 2.78 -21.34
C ARG A 30 3.48 2.36 -20.34
N VAL A 31 4.58 3.09 -20.28
CA VAL A 31 5.67 2.81 -19.35
C VAL A 31 5.22 3.05 -17.91
N THR A 32 4.47 4.12 -17.67
CA THR A 32 3.93 4.42 -16.35
C THR A 32 3.02 3.28 -15.85
N ARG A 33 2.17 2.77 -16.73
CA ARG A 33 1.28 1.65 -16.38
C ARG A 33 2.06 0.37 -16.08
N PHE A 34 3.07 0.06 -16.89
CA PHE A 34 3.94 -1.08 -16.62
C PHE A 34 4.67 -0.90 -15.28
N LEU A 35 5.20 0.30 -15.02
CA LEU A 35 5.85 0.63 -13.77
C LEU A 35 4.94 0.37 -12.57
N ARG A 36 3.68 0.81 -12.65
CA ARG A 36 2.69 0.55 -11.59
C ARG A 36 2.51 -0.94 -11.35
N ASP A 37 2.32 -1.70 -12.42
CA ASP A 37 2.04 -3.13 -12.33
C ASP A 37 3.26 -3.91 -11.80
N ASP A 38 4.45 -3.53 -12.22
CA ASP A 38 5.68 -4.17 -11.74
C ASP A 38 5.98 -3.79 -10.29
N ALA A 39 5.75 -2.54 -9.92
CA ALA A 39 5.87 -2.09 -8.54
C ALA A 39 4.88 -2.83 -7.64
N ASP A 40 3.66 -3.03 -8.10
CA ASP A 40 2.65 -3.82 -7.38
C ASP A 40 3.15 -5.23 -7.09
N ARG A 41 3.69 -5.89 -8.09
CA ARG A 41 4.28 -7.23 -7.95
C ARG A 41 5.43 -7.24 -6.95
N LEU A 42 6.33 -6.28 -7.05
CA LEU A 42 7.50 -6.19 -6.17
C LEU A 42 7.14 -5.80 -4.74
N MET A 43 6.08 -5.03 -4.55
CA MET A 43 5.59 -4.65 -3.22
C MET A 43 4.90 -5.80 -2.49
N SER A 44 4.29 -6.71 -3.21
CA SER A 44 3.44 -7.76 -2.62
C SER A 44 4.09 -8.51 -1.46
N PRO A 45 5.37 -8.95 -1.53
CA PRO A 45 6.00 -9.64 -0.41
C PRO A 45 6.16 -8.80 0.87
N PHE A 46 6.09 -7.49 0.76
CA PHE A 46 6.24 -6.57 1.90
C PHE A 46 4.91 -6.16 2.53
N ILE A 47 3.79 -6.50 1.88
CA ILE A 47 2.46 -6.19 2.38
C ILE A 47 2.08 -7.22 3.45
N PRO A 48 1.63 -6.77 4.65
CA PRO A 48 1.22 -7.69 5.71
C PRO A 48 0.14 -8.68 5.23
N MET A 49 0.22 -9.92 5.71
CA MET A 49 -0.61 -10.99 5.18
C MET A 49 -1.21 -11.83 6.31
N ASP A 50 -2.27 -11.31 6.95
CA ASP A 50 -3.02 -12.12 7.91
C ASP A 50 -3.84 -13.20 7.19
N ASN A 51 -4.64 -12.78 6.20
CA ASN A 51 -5.47 -13.68 5.40
C ASN A 51 -5.35 -13.42 3.89
N GLY A 52 -4.39 -12.60 3.48
CA GLY A 52 -4.19 -12.23 2.08
C GLY A 52 -5.14 -11.17 1.53
N MET A 53 -6.12 -10.71 2.31
CA MET A 53 -7.11 -9.74 1.84
C MET A 53 -6.49 -8.40 1.49
N LEU A 54 -5.52 -7.93 2.28
CA LEU A 54 -4.88 -6.65 2.05
C LEU A 54 -4.18 -6.61 0.69
N ARG A 55 -3.51 -7.71 0.31
CA ARG A 55 -2.83 -7.83 -0.99
C ARG A 55 -3.79 -7.91 -2.17
N ARG A 56 -4.98 -8.47 -1.96
CA ARG A 56 -5.96 -8.75 -3.02
C ARG A 56 -6.95 -7.63 -3.23
N LEU A 57 -7.35 -6.94 -2.16
CA LEU A 57 -8.37 -5.89 -2.22
C LEU A 57 -7.73 -4.57 -2.62
N LYS A 58 -7.57 -4.38 -3.93
CA LYS A 58 -6.99 -3.17 -4.48
C LYS A 58 -7.63 -2.81 -5.81
N THR A 59 -7.58 -1.53 -6.14
CA THR A 59 -8.00 -0.99 -7.43
C THR A 59 -6.91 -0.08 -7.97
N TYR A 60 -7.02 0.26 -9.24
CA TYR A 60 -6.06 1.13 -9.93
C TYR A 60 -6.79 2.36 -10.44
N PRO A 61 -6.88 3.45 -9.60
CA PRO A 61 -7.60 4.66 -9.99
C PRO A 61 -6.99 5.36 -11.20
N SER A 62 -5.67 5.19 -11.42
CA SER A 62 -4.97 5.77 -12.56
C SER A 62 -3.74 4.93 -12.90
N ASN A 63 -3.03 5.31 -13.98
CA ASN A 63 -1.80 4.61 -14.40
C ASN A 63 -0.66 4.70 -13.38
N HIS A 64 -0.75 5.60 -12.42
CA HIS A 64 0.32 5.85 -11.44
C HIS A 64 -0.15 5.71 -10.00
N GLU A 65 -1.31 5.08 -9.77
CA GLU A 65 -1.87 4.92 -8.44
C GLU A 65 -2.36 3.49 -8.20
N ILE A 66 -2.13 3.02 -6.98
CA ILE A 66 -2.69 1.76 -6.47
C ILE A 66 -3.48 2.11 -5.21
N LYS A 67 -4.75 1.76 -5.17
CA LYS A 67 -5.61 2.00 -4.01
C LYS A 67 -5.93 0.68 -3.32
N TYR A 68 -5.49 0.55 -2.09
CA TYR A 68 -5.81 -0.60 -1.25
C TYR A 68 -7.13 -0.35 -0.53
N THR A 69 -8.10 -1.24 -0.74
CA THR A 69 -9.49 -1.04 -0.31
C THR A 69 -9.87 -1.87 0.91
N SER A 70 -8.95 -2.68 1.44
CA SER A 70 -9.19 -3.40 2.70
C SER A 70 -9.49 -2.40 3.84
N PRO A 71 -10.44 -2.72 4.74
CA PRO A 71 -10.72 -1.87 5.90
C PRO A 71 -9.51 -1.62 6.81
N TYR A 72 -8.50 -2.46 6.71
CA TYR A 72 -7.29 -2.39 7.54
C TYR A 72 -6.10 -1.74 6.83
N ALA A 73 -6.24 -1.39 5.55
CA ALA A 73 -5.13 -0.92 4.73
C ALA A 73 -4.42 0.31 5.33
N LYS A 74 -5.20 1.31 5.74
CA LYS A 74 -4.65 2.54 6.31
C LYS A 74 -3.84 2.27 7.58
N TYR A 75 -4.36 1.45 8.47
CA TYR A 75 -3.72 1.16 9.75
C TYR A 75 -2.42 0.38 9.54
N GLN A 76 -2.45 -0.61 8.68
CA GLN A 76 -1.29 -1.43 8.35
C GLN A 76 -0.22 -0.62 7.63
N TYR A 77 -0.61 0.27 6.74
CA TYR A 77 0.34 1.09 5.99
C TYR A 77 1.09 2.07 6.89
N TYR A 78 0.40 2.75 7.78
CA TYR A 78 1.05 3.68 8.70
C TYR A 78 1.70 2.99 9.89
N GLY A 79 1.32 1.75 10.17
CA GLY A 79 1.97 0.94 11.21
C GLY A 79 1.68 1.40 12.63
N LYS A 80 0.59 2.15 12.84
CA LYS A 80 0.20 2.64 14.15
C LYS A 80 -1.12 2.02 14.58
N MET A 81 -1.25 1.78 15.89
CA MET A 81 -2.52 1.39 16.47
C MET A 81 -3.45 2.61 16.46
N TYR A 82 -4.61 2.47 15.85
CA TYR A 82 -5.66 3.49 15.86
C TYR A 82 -6.71 3.12 16.89
N ILE A 83 -7.24 4.11 17.59
CA ILE A 83 -8.26 3.91 18.62
C ILE A 83 -9.52 4.70 18.29
N SER A 84 -10.66 4.19 18.78
CA SER A 84 -11.91 4.90 18.82
C SER A 84 -11.85 5.96 19.91
N PRO A 85 -12.09 7.25 19.61
CA PRO A 85 -12.11 8.28 20.65
C PRO A 85 -13.17 8.03 21.73
N LYS A 86 -14.28 7.38 21.37
CA LYS A 86 -15.36 7.07 22.33
C LYS A 86 -15.00 5.90 23.22
N LEU A 87 -14.30 4.89 22.70
CA LEU A 87 -13.98 3.68 23.44
C LEU A 87 -12.62 3.71 24.13
N GLY A 88 -11.69 4.54 23.65
CA GLY A 88 -10.30 4.56 24.13
C GLY A 88 -9.48 3.33 23.70
N VAL A 89 -10.05 2.44 22.90
CA VAL A 89 -9.40 1.24 22.33
C VAL A 89 -9.79 1.11 20.86
N SER A 90 -9.11 0.22 20.13
CA SER A 90 -9.33 0.04 18.70
C SER A 90 -10.73 -0.45 18.35
N GLY A 91 -11.33 -1.22 19.24
CA GLY A 91 -12.67 -1.76 19.08
C GLY A 91 -12.95 -2.79 20.15
N ILE A 92 -14.17 -3.31 20.15
CA ILE A 92 -14.59 -4.37 21.07
C ILE A 92 -14.59 -5.68 20.30
N PRO A 93 -13.84 -6.72 20.76
CA PRO A 93 -13.82 -7.98 20.07
C PRO A 93 -15.18 -8.68 20.13
N LEU A 94 -15.61 -9.22 19.01
CA LEU A 94 -16.84 -10.02 18.88
C LEU A 94 -16.45 -11.45 18.50
N ALA A 95 -17.46 -12.35 18.45
CA ALA A 95 -17.24 -13.71 17.98
C ALA A 95 -16.76 -13.75 16.53
N ASN A 96 -16.05 -14.83 16.14
CA ASN A 96 -15.56 -15.07 14.79
C ASN A 96 -14.57 -14.00 14.27
N ASP A 97 -13.67 -13.56 15.13
CA ASP A 97 -12.60 -12.58 14.81
C ASP A 97 -13.12 -11.24 14.28
N ARG A 98 -14.37 -10.91 14.60
CA ARG A 98 -14.94 -9.61 14.27
C ARG A 98 -14.69 -8.61 15.39
N TRP A 99 -14.67 -7.33 15.01
CA TRP A 99 -14.48 -6.23 15.93
C TRP A 99 -15.58 -5.19 15.71
N TRP A 100 -16.02 -4.60 16.77
CA TRP A 100 -17.04 -3.54 16.73
C TRP A 100 -16.47 -2.22 17.19
N SER A 101 -16.83 -1.14 16.49
CA SER A 101 -16.58 0.23 16.94
C SER A 101 -17.75 1.11 16.47
N PRO A 102 -17.96 2.28 17.14
CA PRO A 102 -19.06 3.18 16.74
C PRO A 102 -18.96 3.60 15.29
N LYS A 103 -20.10 3.63 14.60
CA LYS A 103 -20.19 4.08 13.21
C LYS A 103 -19.99 5.60 13.11
N GLY A 104 -19.43 6.04 11.99
CA GLY A 104 -19.25 7.46 11.70
C GLY A 104 -18.15 8.14 12.48
N GLU A 105 -17.43 7.40 13.26
CA GLU A 105 -16.34 7.89 14.09
C GLU A 105 -15.02 7.82 13.34
N ILE A 106 -14.20 8.87 13.44
CA ILE A 106 -12.85 8.89 12.89
C ILE A 106 -11.88 8.38 13.97
N LYS A 107 -11.29 7.22 13.74
CA LYS A 107 -10.28 6.67 14.65
C LYS A 107 -9.02 7.50 14.62
N ARG A 108 -8.35 7.61 15.76
CA ARG A 108 -7.13 8.40 15.92
C ARG A 108 -5.91 7.51 16.06
N PRO A 109 -4.78 7.88 15.43
CA PRO A 109 -3.53 7.15 15.63
C PRO A 109 -3.00 7.36 17.04
N THR A 110 -2.33 6.33 17.55
CA THR A 110 -1.60 6.38 18.81
C THR A 110 -0.11 6.30 18.54
N SER A 111 0.72 6.49 19.57
CA SER A 111 2.16 6.28 19.47
C SER A 111 2.55 4.79 19.42
N LYS A 112 1.60 3.90 19.68
CA LYS A 112 1.85 2.46 19.73
C LYS A 112 1.96 1.88 18.32
N ASN A 113 3.06 1.16 18.05
CA ASN A 113 3.30 0.51 16.76
C ASN A 113 2.56 -0.82 16.66
N LEU A 114 2.10 -1.12 15.45
CA LEU A 114 1.55 -2.44 15.17
C LEU A 114 2.68 -3.47 15.07
N LYS A 115 2.35 -4.72 15.41
CA LYS A 115 3.25 -5.86 15.21
C LYS A 115 2.90 -6.55 13.89
N TYR A 116 3.94 -6.94 13.15
CA TYR A 116 3.80 -7.65 11.88
C TYR A 116 4.29 -9.07 12.05
N HIS A 117 3.42 -10.04 11.77
CA HIS A 117 3.69 -11.44 12.05
C HIS A 117 4.37 -12.17 10.90
N THR A 118 4.25 -11.67 9.68
CA THR A 118 4.89 -12.27 8.50
C THR A 118 6.26 -11.62 8.29
N SER A 119 7.30 -12.45 8.18
CA SER A 119 8.66 -11.98 7.97
C SER A 119 8.77 -11.12 6.71
N GLY A 120 9.50 -10.01 6.80
CA GLY A 120 9.74 -9.09 5.70
C GLY A 120 8.63 -8.07 5.47
N THR A 121 7.48 -8.24 6.10
CA THR A 121 6.38 -7.29 5.96
C THR A 121 6.50 -6.13 6.95
N GLY A 122 5.86 -5.01 6.64
CA GLY A 122 5.91 -3.85 7.52
C GLY A 122 5.09 -2.68 6.99
N PRO A 123 5.14 -1.54 7.70
CA PRO A 123 4.47 -0.32 7.27
C PRO A 123 5.15 0.26 6.03
N LYS A 124 4.40 1.08 5.28
CA LYS A 124 4.92 1.81 4.11
C LYS A 124 5.64 0.88 3.14
N TRP A 125 4.95 -0.15 2.70
CA TRP A 125 5.52 -1.22 1.86
C TRP A 125 6.03 -0.74 0.51
N ASP A 126 5.55 0.39 0.00
CA ASP A 126 6.12 1.03 -1.19
C ASP A 126 7.56 1.49 -0.94
N GLN A 127 7.83 2.05 0.23
CA GLN A 127 9.17 2.47 0.63
C GLN A 127 10.07 1.26 0.91
N LEU A 128 9.53 0.22 1.54
CA LEU A 128 10.28 -1.02 1.78
C LEU A 128 10.70 -1.65 0.44
N MET A 129 9.80 -1.69 -0.53
CA MET A 129 10.10 -2.20 -1.87
C MET A 129 11.23 -1.41 -2.52
N LEU A 130 11.18 -0.07 -2.47
CA LEU A 130 12.23 0.76 -3.05
C LEU A 130 13.57 0.58 -2.35
N GLN A 131 13.59 0.38 -1.04
CA GLN A 131 14.83 0.11 -0.32
C GLN A 131 15.48 -1.21 -0.73
N ARG A 132 14.68 -2.22 -1.02
CA ARG A 132 15.17 -3.59 -1.23
C ARG A 132 15.18 -4.03 -2.69
N ARG A 133 14.27 -3.50 -3.51
CA ARG A 133 14.03 -3.98 -4.85
C ARG A 133 14.08 -2.90 -5.93
N LYS A 134 14.62 -1.72 -5.61
CA LYS A 134 14.71 -0.60 -6.57
C LYS A 134 15.43 -1.01 -7.85
N ASN A 135 16.55 -1.69 -7.74
CA ASN A 135 17.33 -2.09 -8.91
C ASN A 135 16.58 -3.09 -9.80
N ASP A 136 15.82 -3.99 -9.19
CA ASP A 136 14.98 -4.91 -9.95
C ASP A 136 13.89 -4.17 -10.72
N LEU A 137 13.27 -3.19 -10.10
CA LEU A 137 12.26 -2.35 -10.74
C LEU A 137 12.83 -1.61 -11.96
N ILE A 138 13.99 -0.98 -11.79
CA ILE A 138 14.67 -0.26 -12.88
C ILE A 138 14.99 -1.22 -14.02
N LYS A 139 15.54 -2.37 -13.73
CA LYS A 139 15.91 -3.38 -14.72
C LYS A 139 14.70 -3.89 -15.49
N ASP A 140 13.58 -4.14 -14.78
CA ASP A 140 12.35 -4.60 -15.41
C ASP A 140 11.79 -3.57 -16.39
N VAL A 141 11.80 -2.29 -16.00
CA VAL A 141 11.35 -1.19 -16.86
C VAL A 141 12.28 -1.01 -18.06
N GLU A 142 13.60 -1.09 -17.87
CA GLU A 142 14.56 -1.04 -18.96
C GLU A 142 14.28 -2.13 -19.99
N ASN A 143 14.08 -3.36 -19.52
CA ASN A 143 13.77 -4.49 -20.41
C ASN A 143 12.44 -4.28 -21.14
N TYR A 144 11.43 -3.75 -20.45
CA TYR A 144 10.14 -3.46 -21.07
C TYR A 144 10.29 -2.44 -22.20
N ILE A 145 11.04 -1.38 -22.00
CA ILE A 145 11.28 -0.35 -22.99
C ILE A 145 12.05 -0.94 -24.20
N LYS A 146 13.11 -1.74 -23.92
CA LYS A 146 13.93 -2.35 -24.98
C LYS A 146 13.15 -3.31 -25.88
N THR A 147 12.22 -4.05 -25.30
CA THR A 147 11.42 -5.04 -26.04
C THR A 147 10.20 -4.43 -26.73
N GLY A 148 9.99 -3.13 -26.59
CA GLY A 148 8.81 -2.45 -27.16
C GLY A 148 7.52 -2.68 -26.39
N GLY A 149 7.64 -3.24 -25.20
CA GLY A 149 6.49 -3.48 -24.31
C GLY A 149 5.91 -4.85 -24.42
#